data_dd2a482caf3b2abb3f3516edfa9b3c06
#
_entry.id   dd2a482caf3b2abb3f3516edfa9b3c06
#
_cell.length_a   1.000
_cell.length_b   1.000
_cell.length_c   1.000
_cell.angle_alpha   90.00
_cell.angle_beta   90.00
_cell.angle_gamma   90.00
#
_symmetry.space_group_name_H-M   'P 1'
#
loop_
_entity.id
_entity.type
_entity.pdbx_description
1 polymer ?
#
loop_
_entity_poly.entity_id
_entity_poly.type
_entity_poly.pdbx_seq_one_letter_code
_entity_poly.pdbx_strand_id
1 'polypeptide(L)' 'MPDVRSLVEDSIQKCQSSAADLRSAASHAQNTAAKNSFEQAAKELEQCVQKCKTALNQLY' A
#
# COMPACT_ATOMS: atom_id res chain seq x y z
N MET A 1 -5.20 -22.03 -12.53
CA MET A 1 -5.69 -20.68 -12.27
C MET A 1 -5.24 -20.22 -10.90
N PRO A 2 -4.73 -19.01 -10.77
CA PRO A 2 -4.45 -18.48 -9.43
C PRO A 2 -5.77 -18.33 -8.66
N ASP A 3 -5.76 -18.67 -7.40
CA ASP A 3 -6.95 -18.49 -6.59
C ASP A 3 -7.07 -17.03 -6.11
N VAL A 4 -8.25 -16.69 -5.60
CA VAL A 4 -8.55 -15.32 -5.18
C VAL A 4 -7.59 -14.87 -4.07
N ARG A 5 -7.31 -15.76 -3.10
CA ARG A 5 -6.44 -15.44 -1.98
C ARG A 5 -5.03 -15.09 -2.47
N SER A 6 -4.47 -15.88 -3.36
CA SER A 6 -3.12 -15.64 -3.89
C SER A 6 -3.02 -14.31 -4.62
N LEU A 7 -4.04 -13.97 -5.42
CA LEU A 7 -4.07 -12.70 -6.14
C LEU A 7 -4.09 -11.52 -5.17
N VAL A 8 -4.89 -11.62 -4.11
CA VAL A 8 -5.01 -10.53 -3.13
C VAL A 8 -3.74 -10.42 -2.30
N GLU A 9 -3.17 -11.54 -1.87
CA GLU A 9 -1.92 -11.52 -1.10
C GLU A 9 -0.78 -10.89 -1.91
N ASP A 10 -0.71 -11.19 -3.19
CA ASP A 10 0.29 -10.58 -4.08
C ASP A 10 0.06 -9.06 -4.18
N SER A 11 -1.18 -8.64 -4.31
CA SER A 11 -1.52 -7.21 -4.34
C SER A 11 -1.15 -6.51 -3.04
N ILE A 12 -1.37 -7.15 -1.90
CA ILE A 12 -1.00 -6.61 -0.59
C ILE A 12 0.51 -6.37 -0.54
N GLN A 13 1.30 -7.34 -0.97
CA GLN A 13 2.76 -7.20 -0.96
C GLN A 13 3.21 -6.04 -1.84
N LYS A 14 2.61 -5.89 -3.01
CA LYS A 14 2.94 -4.80 -3.93
C LYS A 14 2.58 -3.44 -3.33
N CYS A 15 1.43 -3.36 -2.67
CA CYS A 15 1.01 -2.12 -2.01
C CYS A 15 1.94 -1.77 -0.85
N GLN A 16 2.36 -2.75 -0.07
CA GLN A 16 3.30 -2.54 1.03
C GLN A 16 4.65 -2.04 0.53
N SER A 17 5.17 -2.63 -0.55
CA SER A 17 6.41 -2.19 -1.16
C SER A 17 6.28 -0.78 -1.71
N SER A 18 5.16 -0.47 -2.36
CA SER A 18 4.91 0.86 -2.90
C SER A 18 4.81 1.90 -1.79
N ALA A 19 4.16 1.57 -0.68
CA ALA A 19 4.05 2.48 0.45
C ALA A 19 5.44 2.79 1.05
N ALA A 20 6.29 1.77 1.19
CA ALA A 20 7.65 1.94 1.67
C ALA A 20 8.47 2.84 0.72
N ASP A 21 8.34 2.63 -0.58
CA ASP A 21 9.03 3.44 -1.58
C ASP A 21 8.58 4.89 -1.53
N LEU A 22 7.29 5.12 -1.32
CA LEU A 22 6.76 6.48 -1.21
C LEU A 22 7.27 7.19 0.04
N ARG A 23 7.39 6.46 1.15
CA ARG A 23 7.95 7.05 2.37
C ARG A 23 9.42 7.39 2.18
N SER A 24 10.16 6.54 1.47
CA SER A 24 11.55 6.83 1.13
C SER A 24 11.64 8.07 0.23
N ALA A 25 10.77 8.16 -0.77
CA ALA A 25 10.70 9.34 -1.64
C ALA A 25 10.40 10.60 -0.83
N ALA A 26 9.45 10.50 0.11
CA ALA A 26 9.09 11.63 0.97
C ALA A 26 10.28 12.11 1.80
N SER A 27 11.07 11.17 2.34
CA SER A 27 12.22 11.53 3.17
C SER A 27 13.33 12.22 2.38
N HIS A 28 13.37 12.03 1.05
CA HIS A 28 14.36 12.65 0.18
C HIS A 28 13.81 13.85 -0.58
N ALA A 29 12.50 14.11 -0.51
CA ALA A 29 11.90 15.23 -1.19
C ALA A 29 12.26 16.54 -0.48
N GLN A 30 12.69 17.54 -1.26
CA GLN A 30 13.04 18.86 -0.72
C GLN A 30 11.83 19.78 -0.67
N ASN A 31 10.84 19.52 -1.49
CA ASN A 31 9.61 20.31 -1.53
C ASN A 31 8.62 19.76 -0.51
N THR A 32 8.20 20.61 0.43
CA THR A 32 7.29 20.19 1.52
C THR A 32 5.95 19.69 0.99
N ALA A 33 5.40 20.34 -0.04
CA ALA A 33 4.12 19.90 -0.62
C ALA A 33 4.25 18.52 -1.23
N ALA A 34 5.33 18.25 -1.97
CA ALA A 34 5.58 16.93 -2.55
C ALA A 34 5.77 15.88 -1.46
N LYS A 35 6.53 16.20 -0.42
CA LYS A 35 6.75 15.31 0.71
C LYS A 35 5.41 14.89 1.34
N ASN A 36 4.55 15.87 1.62
CA ASN A 36 3.24 15.60 2.23
C ASN A 36 2.37 14.74 1.33
N SER A 37 2.42 14.99 0.02
CA SER A 37 1.63 14.20 -0.95
C SER A 37 2.13 12.76 -0.99
N PHE A 38 3.44 12.53 -0.97
CA PHE A 38 3.98 11.18 -0.95
C PHE A 38 3.60 10.43 0.32
N GLU A 39 3.67 11.12 1.48
CA GLU A 39 3.28 10.51 2.74
C GLU A 39 1.79 10.18 2.76
N GLN A 40 0.96 11.06 2.21
CA GLN A 40 -0.48 10.81 2.11
C GLN A 40 -0.78 9.60 1.21
N ALA A 41 -0.09 9.51 0.08
CA ALA A 41 -0.25 8.37 -0.82
C ALA A 41 0.15 7.05 -0.12
N ALA A 42 1.23 7.08 0.66
CA ALA A 42 1.64 5.90 1.43
C ALA A 42 0.57 5.49 2.43
N LYS A 43 -0.03 6.44 3.14
CA LYS A 43 -1.11 6.15 4.09
C LYS A 43 -2.32 5.53 3.38
N GLU A 44 -2.67 6.04 2.21
CA GLU A 44 -3.79 5.51 1.44
C GLU A 44 -3.53 4.07 0.99
N LEU A 45 -2.29 3.76 0.60
CA LEU A 45 -1.91 2.39 0.26
C LEU A 45 -2.00 1.48 1.48
N GLU A 46 -1.58 1.94 2.64
CA GLU A 46 -1.68 1.17 3.88
C GLU A 46 -3.13 0.91 4.27
N GLN A 47 -4.01 1.88 4.06
CA GLN A 47 -5.45 1.69 4.29
C GLN A 47 -6.02 0.67 3.30
N CYS A 48 -5.57 0.71 2.05
CA CYS A 48 -5.97 -0.28 1.05
C CYS A 48 -5.55 -1.68 1.47
N VAL A 49 -4.33 -1.83 1.99
CA VAL A 49 -3.83 -3.10 2.52
C VAL A 49 -4.75 -3.62 3.64
N GLN A 50 -5.16 -2.76 4.56
CA GLN A 50 -6.06 -3.17 5.64
C GLN A 50 -7.41 -3.65 5.12
N LYS A 51 -7.96 -2.96 4.13
CA LYS A 51 -9.21 -3.39 3.50
C LYS A 51 -9.05 -4.75 2.82
N CYS A 52 -7.93 -4.98 2.16
CA CYS A 52 -7.66 -6.27 1.52
C CYS A 52 -7.53 -7.40 2.54
N LYS A 53 -6.88 -7.14 3.67
CA LYS A 53 -6.75 -8.13 4.74
C LYS A 53 -8.12 -8.48 5.33
N THR A 54 -8.97 -7.47 5.53
CA THR A 54 -10.34 -7.68 5.98
C THR A 54 -11.11 -8.54 4.98
N ALA A 55 -10.98 -8.23 3.69
CA ALA A 55 -11.65 -9.00 2.64
C ALA A 55 -11.17 -10.44 2.61
N LEU A 56 -9.87 -10.69 2.84
CA LEU A 56 -9.35 -12.06 2.91
C LEU A 56 -10.02 -12.86 4.03
N ASN A 57 -10.27 -12.23 5.18
CA ASN A 57 -10.95 -12.89 6.28
C ASN A 57 -12.40 -13.23 5.94
N GLN A 58 -12.98 -12.53 4.98
CA GLN A 58 -14.37 -12.74 4.55
C GLN A 58 -14.51 -13.84 3.50
N LEU A 59 -13.40 -14.36 2.97
CA LEU A 59 -13.43 -15.41 1.96
C LEU A 59 -13.85 -16.78 2.53
N TYR A 60 -13.76 -16.98 3.83
CA TYR A 60 -14.10 -18.25 4.48
C TYR A 60 -15.11 -18.06 5.59
#